data_bbec16cb5371b785ff60f10701f327e8
#
_entry.id   bbec16cb5371b785ff60f10701f327e8
#
_cell.length_a   1.000
_cell.length_b   1.000
_cell.length_c   1.000
_cell.angle_alpha   90.00
_cell.angle_beta   90.00
_cell.angle_gamma   90.00
#
_symmetry.space_group_name_H-M   'P 1'
#
loop_
_entity.id
_entity.type
_entity.pdbx_description
1 polymer ?
#
loop_
_entity_poly.entity_id
_entity_poly.type
_entity_poly.pdbx_seq_one_letter_code
_entity_poly.pdbx_strand_id
1 'polypeptide(L)'
;MASFANPFAGNVPRKITKEELIQAIRLDIAGELEAIFVYDAHVQATDDPVAKTVLADIRDEEKAHVGELMTLLQYLDPDEAERFAEGQQEVKEMLEKLNISTKGTTKPNTTVGSLVKE
;
A
#
# COMPACT_ATOMS: atom_id res chain seq x y z
N MET A 1 8.70 13.30 -0.32
CA MET A 1 9.31 12.32 0.58
C MET A 1 8.47 12.17 1.85
N ALA A 2 8.37 10.94 2.35
CA ALA A 2 7.60 10.67 3.56
C ALA A 2 8.26 11.34 4.79
N SER A 3 7.44 11.95 5.65
CA SER A 3 7.94 12.73 6.79
C SER A 3 8.63 11.88 7.86
N PHE A 4 8.26 10.60 7.98
CA PHE A 4 8.91 9.70 8.93
C PHE A 4 10.01 8.84 8.30
N ALA A 5 10.23 8.93 7.00
CA ALA A 5 11.28 8.20 6.28
C ALA A 5 12.40 9.17 5.88
N ASN A 6 13.10 9.67 6.87
CA ASN A 6 14.21 10.62 6.66
C ASN A 6 15.38 9.89 5.98
N PRO A 7 15.83 10.31 4.79
CA PRO A 7 16.88 9.62 4.05
C PRO A 7 18.21 9.61 4.79
N PHE A 8 18.50 10.63 5.59
CA PHE A 8 19.74 10.67 6.36
C PHE A 8 19.71 9.69 7.52
N ALA A 9 18.54 9.51 8.16
CA ALA A 9 18.36 8.53 9.21
C ALA A 9 18.33 7.10 8.67
N GLY A 10 17.91 6.94 7.39
CA GLY A 10 17.87 5.64 6.74
C GLY A 10 19.22 5.15 6.23
N ASN A 11 20.25 5.98 6.26
CA ASN A 11 21.55 5.61 5.75
C ASN A 11 22.26 4.64 6.72
N VAL A 12 22.57 3.43 6.25
CA VAL A 12 23.18 2.40 7.08
C VAL A 12 24.57 2.09 6.52
N PRO A 13 25.64 2.36 7.30
CA PRO A 13 27.03 2.23 6.81
C PRO A 13 27.57 0.80 6.81
N ARG A 14 26.74 -0.19 7.06
CA ARG A 14 27.12 -1.61 7.12
C ARG A 14 26.04 -2.47 6.51
N LYS A 15 26.33 -3.74 6.28
CA LYS A 15 25.28 -4.70 5.90
C LYS A 15 24.35 -4.91 7.09
N ILE A 16 23.05 -4.95 6.82
CA ILE A 16 22.04 -5.15 7.85
C ILE A 16 21.71 -6.63 7.98
N THR A 17 21.21 -7.01 9.13
CA THR A 17 20.74 -8.37 9.38
C THR A 17 19.39 -8.58 8.72
N LYS A 18 18.93 -9.84 8.63
CA LYS A 18 17.60 -10.16 8.09
C LYS A 18 16.51 -9.50 8.94
N GLU A 19 16.64 -9.52 10.26
CA GLU A 19 15.67 -8.89 11.16
C GLU A 19 15.59 -7.38 10.94
N GLU A 20 16.73 -6.75 10.76
CA GLU A 20 16.79 -5.31 10.45
C GLU A 20 16.17 -5.03 9.09
N LEU A 21 16.42 -5.90 8.09
CA LEU A 21 15.84 -5.76 6.77
C LEU A 21 14.31 -5.81 6.83
N ILE A 22 13.76 -6.75 7.60
CA ILE A 22 12.31 -6.87 7.78
C ILE A 22 11.74 -5.55 8.33
N GLN A 23 12.39 -4.97 9.34
CA GLN A 23 11.94 -3.69 9.88
C GLN A 23 12.09 -2.55 8.88
N ALA A 24 13.18 -2.56 8.09
CA ALA A 24 13.39 -1.56 7.05
C ALA A 24 12.27 -1.62 5.99
N ILE A 25 11.85 -2.82 5.59
CA ILE A 25 10.76 -2.98 4.62
C ILE A 25 9.45 -2.44 5.20
N ARG A 26 9.18 -2.64 6.49
CA ARG A 26 8.00 -2.04 7.12
C ARG A 26 8.02 -0.53 7.04
N LEU A 27 9.18 0.08 7.28
CA LEU A 27 9.32 1.53 7.16
C LEU A 27 9.12 1.99 5.71
N ASP A 28 9.64 1.23 4.74
CA ASP A 28 9.47 1.54 3.33
C ASP A 28 7.98 1.49 2.94
N ILE A 29 7.24 0.49 3.43
CA ILE A 29 5.79 0.40 3.20
C ILE A 29 5.08 1.62 3.78
N ALA A 30 5.43 2.00 4.99
CA ALA A 30 4.85 3.19 5.62
C ALA A 30 5.11 4.44 4.80
N GLY A 31 6.32 4.58 4.24
CA GLY A 31 6.68 5.69 3.37
C GLY A 31 5.84 5.73 2.10
N GLU A 32 5.62 4.59 1.47
CA GLU A 32 4.78 4.51 0.26
C GLU A 32 3.32 4.85 0.56
N LEU A 33 2.81 4.36 1.70
CA LEU A 33 1.43 4.68 2.11
C LEU A 33 1.27 6.18 2.36
N GLU A 34 2.25 6.82 3.00
CA GLU A 34 2.22 8.28 3.19
C GLU A 34 2.25 9.01 1.85
N ALA A 35 3.07 8.54 0.91
CA ALA A 35 3.17 9.15 -0.41
C ALA A 35 1.83 9.10 -1.16
N ILE A 36 1.10 7.99 -1.09
CA ILE A 36 -0.24 7.89 -1.69
C ILE A 36 -1.15 9.00 -1.17
N PHE A 37 -1.17 9.19 0.15
CA PHE A 37 -1.99 10.22 0.79
C PHE A 37 -1.60 11.62 0.33
N VAL A 38 -0.30 11.90 0.31
CA VAL A 38 0.23 13.21 -0.06
C VAL A 38 -0.09 13.54 -1.53
N TYR A 39 0.17 12.62 -2.45
CA TYR A 39 -0.11 12.86 -3.87
C TYR A 39 -1.61 13.00 -4.12
N ASP A 40 -2.44 12.20 -3.45
CA ASP A 40 -3.89 12.32 -3.60
C ASP A 40 -4.39 13.67 -3.12
N ALA A 41 -3.85 14.17 -2.01
CA ALA A 41 -4.20 15.51 -1.50
C ALA A 41 -3.86 16.59 -2.53
N HIS A 42 -2.73 16.47 -3.21
CA HIS A 42 -2.33 17.43 -4.24
C HIS A 42 -3.20 17.33 -5.49
N VAL A 43 -3.61 16.12 -5.88
CA VAL A 43 -4.56 15.93 -6.98
C VAL A 43 -5.87 16.66 -6.67
N GLN A 44 -6.36 16.56 -5.43
CA GLN A 44 -7.59 17.22 -5.01
C GLN A 44 -7.44 18.73 -4.93
N ALA A 45 -6.23 19.22 -4.68
CA ALA A 45 -5.99 20.65 -4.42
C ALA A 45 -5.67 21.50 -5.66
N THR A 46 -5.51 20.88 -6.83
CA THR A 46 -5.17 21.61 -8.05
C THR A 46 -6.25 21.46 -9.12
N ASP A 47 -6.45 22.51 -9.92
CA ASP A 47 -7.34 22.45 -11.09
C ASP A 47 -6.55 22.27 -12.39
N ASP A 48 -5.22 22.24 -12.31
CA ASP A 48 -4.40 22.05 -13.50
C ASP A 48 -4.55 20.63 -14.03
N PRO A 49 -5.05 20.44 -15.27
CA PRO A 49 -5.34 19.10 -15.78
C PRO A 49 -4.08 18.24 -15.97
N VAL A 50 -2.96 18.85 -16.32
CA VAL A 50 -1.70 18.13 -16.49
C VAL A 50 -1.18 17.64 -15.14
N ALA A 51 -1.17 18.54 -14.14
CA ALA A 51 -0.73 18.19 -12.80
C ALA A 51 -1.61 17.08 -12.20
N LYS A 52 -2.94 17.19 -12.35
CA LYS A 52 -3.85 16.14 -11.88
C LYS A 52 -3.52 14.79 -12.50
N THR A 53 -3.30 14.75 -13.80
CA THR A 53 -3.03 13.51 -14.53
C THR A 53 -1.72 12.88 -14.08
N VAL A 54 -0.66 13.68 -14.02
CA VAL A 54 0.66 13.17 -13.64
C VAL A 54 0.68 12.71 -12.19
N LEU A 55 0.15 13.53 -11.28
CA LEU A 55 0.14 13.20 -9.85
C LEU A 55 -0.74 11.98 -9.55
N ALA A 56 -1.87 11.85 -10.24
CA ALA A 56 -2.74 10.67 -10.09
C ALA A 56 -2.03 9.40 -10.56
N ASP A 57 -1.27 9.48 -11.65
CA ASP A 57 -0.50 8.34 -12.15
C ASP A 57 0.57 7.92 -11.14
N ILE A 58 1.32 8.88 -10.61
CA ILE A 58 2.35 8.60 -9.61
C ILE A 58 1.71 7.99 -8.35
N ARG A 59 0.62 8.57 -7.89
CA ARG A 59 -0.12 8.02 -6.74
C ARG A 59 -0.49 6.55 -6.94
N ASP A 60 -0.99 6.21 -8.12
CA ASP A 60 -1.42 4.85 -8.41
C ASP A 60 -0.23 3.88 -8.53
N GLU A 61 0.91 4.35 -9.03
CA GLU A 61 2.15 3.57 -9.03
C GLU A 61 2.62 3.27 -7.61
N GLU A 62 2.45 4.20 -6.67
CA GLU A 62 2.81 3.96 -5.27
C GLU A 62 1.99 2.83 -4.66
N LYS A 63 0.73 2.66 -5.09
CA LYS A 63 -0.10 1.52 -4.65
C LYS A 63 0.51 0.19 -5.09
N ALA A 64 1.04 0.13 -6.32
CA ALA A 64 1.72 -1.05 -6.82
C ALA A 64 3.00 -1.33 -6.02
N HIS A 65 3.74 -0.29 -5.65
CA HIS A 65 4.94 -0.42 -4.81
C HIS A 65 4.60 -1.01 -3.44
N VAL A 66 3.48 -0.60 -2.84
CA VAL A 66 3.02 -1.19 -1.58
C VAL A 66 2.82 -2.70 -1.76
N GLY A 67 2.19 -3.12 -2.87
CA GLY A 67 2.00 -4.54 -3.16
C GLY A 67 3.30 -5.30 -3.29
N GLU A 68 4.28 -4.72 -3.97
CA GLU A 68 5.60 -5.31 -4.12
C GLU A 68 6.31 -5.46 -2.78
N LEU A 69 6.30 -4.40 -1.97
CA LEU A 69 6.95 -4.41 -0.66
C LEU A 69 6.26 -5.36 0.32
N MET A 70 4.94 -5.44 0.30
CA MET A 70 4.20 -6.38 1.13
C MET A 70 4.53 -7.82 0.76
N THR A 71 4.67 -8.11 -0.52
CA THR A 71 5.04 -9.44 -0.99
C THR A 71 6.45 -9.79 -0.55
N LEU A 72 7.38 -8.85 -0.66
CA LEU A 72 8.75 -9.03 -0.17
C LEU A 72 8.77 -9.27 1.34
N LEU A 73 8.00 -8.51 2.09
CA LEU A 73 7.91 -8.66 3.55
C LEU A 73 7.45 -10.07 3.92
N GLN A 74 6.42 -10.56 3.26
CA GLN A 74 5.88 -11.90 3.53
C GLN A 74 6.87 -12.99 3.13
N TYR A 75 7.65 -12.78 2.08
CA TYR A 75 8.72 -13.71 1.70
C TYR A 75 9.80 -13.78 2.77
N LEU A 76 10.20 -12.62 3.30
CA LEU A 76 11.25 -12.55 4.33
C LEU A 76 10.79 -13.06 5.69
N ASP A 77 9.51 -12.91 5.99
CA ASP A 77 8.92 -13.28 7.27
C ASP A 77 7.66 -14.13 7.04
N PRO A 78 7.82 -15.47 7.00
CA PRO A 78 6.66 -16.36 6.80
C PRO A 78 5.59 -16.25 7.89
N ASP A 79 5.95 -15.90 9.12
CA ASP A 79 4.97 -15.66 10.18
C ASP A 79 4.09 -14.47 9.82
N GLU A 80 4.66 -13.41 9.26
CA GLU A 80 3.93 -12.25 8.78
C GLU A 80 2.90 -12.67 7.72
N ALA A 81 3.31 -13.55 6.79
CA ALA A 81 2.42 -14.03 5.73
C ALA A 81 1.21 -14.76 6.32
N GLU A 82 1.43 -15.59 7.33
CA GLU A 82 0.34 -16.31 8.01
C GLU A 82 -0.60 -15.36 8.74
N ARG A 83 -0.05 -14.40 9.46
CA ARG A 83 -0.85 -13.40 10.18
C ARG A 83 -1.65 -12.53 9.22
N PHE A 84 -1.03 -12.13 8.10
CA PHE A 84 -1.71 -11.35 7.08
C PHE A 84 -2.89 -12.13 6.49
N ALA A 85 -2.69 -13.41 6.20
CA ALA A 85 -3.76 -14.29 5.70
C ALA A 85 -4.90 -14.44 6.71
N GLU A 86 -4.58 -14.56 8.00
CA GLU A 86 -5.60 -14.59 9.06
C GLU A 86 -6.44 -13.31 9.04
N GLY A 87 -5.78 -12.16 8.93
CA GLY A 87 -6.47 -10.87 8.87
C GLY A 87 -7.40 -10.77 7.66
N GLN A 88 -6.94 -11.22 6.50
CA GLN A 88 -7.78 -11.26 5.30
C GLN A 88 -9.02 -12.13 5.52
N GLN A 89 -8.84 -13.30 6.13
CA GLN A 89 -9.94 -14.23 6.38
C GLN A 89 -10.94 -13.63 7.36
N GLU A 90 -10.48 -12.98 8.41
CA GLU A 90 -11.35 -12.32 9.38
C GLU A 90 -12.24 -11.26 8.73
N VAL A 91 -11.67 -10.43 7.85
CA VAL A 91 -12.43 -9.43 7.13
C VAL A 91 -13.44 -10.07 6.17
N LYS A 92 -13.03 -11.14 5.49
CA LYS A 92 -13.91 -11.89 4.60
C LYS A 92 -15.14 -12.40 5.36
N GLU A 93 -14.94 -12.93 6.56
CA GLU A 93 -16.05 -13.38 7.40
C GLU A 93 -16.96 -12.22 7.83
N MET A 94 -16.39 -11.07 8.15
CA MET A 94 -17.17 -9.87 8.46
C MET A 94 -18.04 -9.43 7.27
N LEU A 95 -17.47 -9.48 6.06
CA LEU A 95 -18.22 -9.14 4.85
C LEU A 95 -19.37 -10.13 4.63
N GLU A 96 -19.13 -11.41 4.85
CA GLU A 96 -20.16 -12.44 4.74
C GLU A 96 -21.32 -12.19 5.72
N LYS A 97 -20.99 -11.84 6.98
CA LYS A 97 -22.02 -11.52 7.99
C LYS A 97 -22.87 -10.31 7.57
N LEU A 98 -22.30 -9.39 6.83
CA LEU A 98 -23.00 -8.21 6.33
C LEU A 98 -23.67 -8.45 4.98
N ASN A 99 -23.60 -9.68 4.44
CA ASN A 99 -24.10 -10.04 3.12
C ASN A 99 -23.48 -9.23 1.98
N ILE A 100 -22.19 -8.92 2.11
CA ILE A 100 -21.47 -8.17 1.09
C ILE A 100 -20.62 -9.14 0.26
N SER A 101 -20.74 -9.06 -1.07
CA SER A 101 -19.97 -9.88 -1.98
C SER A 101 -18.51 -9.43 -2.01
N THR A 102 -17.56 -10.39 -1.99
CA THR A 102 -16.14 -10.11 -2.15
C THR A 102 -15.67 -10.20 -3.59
N LYS A 103 -16.56 -10.57 -4.52
CA LYS A 103 -16.18 -10.80 -5.92
C LYS A 103 -15.60 -9.55 -6.59
N GLY A 104 -16.15 -8.38 -6.29
CA GLY A 104 -15.67 -7.12 -6.86
C GLY A 104 -14.23 -6.81 -6.51
N THR A 105 -13.74 -7.25 -5.37
CA THR A 105 -12.38 -6.98 -4.90
C THR A 105 -11.32 -7.83 -5.60
N THR A 106 -11.74 -8.89 -6.29
CA THR A 106 -10.82 -9.83 -6.95
C THR A 106 -10.68 -9.59 -8.45
N LYS A 107 -11.52 -8.73 -9.02
CA LYS A 107 -11.51 -8.45 -10.46
C LYS A 107 -10.44 -7.40 -10.79
N PRO A 108 -9.48 -7.70 -11.66
CA PRO A 108 -8.37 -6.77 -11.93
C PRO A 108 -8.81 -5.47 -12.60
N ASN A 109 -9.94 -5.48 -13.29
CA ASN A 109 -10.45 -4.30 -14.00
C ASN A 109 -11.46 -3.50 -13.20
N THR A 110 -11.70 -3.86 -11.95
CA THR A 110 -12.66 -3.16 -11.10
C THR A 110 -12.09 -1.82 -10.65
N THR A 111 -12.84 -0.75 -10.89
CA THR A 111 -12.49 0.59 -10.46
C THR A 111 -13.31 0.96 -9.22
N VAL A 112 -12.88 2.01 -8.51
CA VAL A 112 -13.64 2.53 -7.37
C VAL A 112 -15.06 2.94 -7.80
N GLY A 113 -15.20 3.55 -8.99
CA GLY A 113 -16.50 3.92 -9.52
C GLY A 113 -17.41 2.72 -9.75
N SER A 114 -16.88 1.61 -10.26
CA SER A 114 -17.65 0.38 -10.45
C SER A 114 -18.12 -0.21 -9.12
N LEU A 115 -17.28 -0.16 -8.09
CA LEU A 115 -17.65 -0.68 -6.78
C LEU A 115 -18.76 0.15 -6.14
N VAL A 116 -18.71 1.46 -6.31
CA VAL A 116 -19.70 2.37 -5.73
C VAL A 116 -21.07 2.20 -6.37
N LYS A 117 -21.11 1.91 -7.67
CA LYS A 117 -22.38 1.75 -8.41
C LYS A 117 -23.14 0.48 -8.04
N GLU A 118 -22.46 -0.49 -7.49
CA GLU A 118 -23.07 -1.74 -7.07
C GLU A 118 -23.59 -1.68 -5.63
#